data_75ad0154f17c4058b6f4744cd8f20cd6
#
_entry.id   75ad0154f17c4058b6f4744cd8f20cd6
#
_cell.length_a   1.000
_cell.length_b   1.000
_cell.length_c   1.000
_cell.angle_alpha   90.00
_cell.angle_beta   90.00
_cell.angle_gamma   90.00
#
_symmetry.space_group_name_H-M   'P 1'
#
loop_
_entity.id
_entity.type
_entity.pdbx_description
1 polymer ?
#
loop_
_entity_poly.entity_id
_entity_poly.type
_entity_poly.pdbx_seq_one_letter_code
_entity_poly.pdbx_strand_id
1 'polypeptide(L)'
;MDHNNLTVVAVYGHNDGSSVIPSLVKSMTQLPGSKALLLSPSRPASLPWFVEHKAIFALDYLQYSWFMMYALHNFIDTSHALIVQDDGFVIDGTNFNKDWYKYDYIGAPTHCALTGDKYYYNWTWQQEPADKHIIQNGGLSLRSKKMMQAPGKHGIIHRNFNVQPFCNEDVQLSGFMRTDLEKVGMRYAPDQEAKYFSLEYCGPGYHDDFDFAKLFGCHAPTRKLVSAHKLRIDTTTHQPETMHGELNFLSFLMKKGFELEYFKRNTEQVGTQEADAPVL
;
A
#
# COMPACT_ATOMS: atom_id res chain seq x y z
N MET A 1 4.70 -14.98 -16.86
CA MET A 1 3.93 -15.58 -15.74
C MET A 1 2.50 -15.10 -15.92
N ASP A 2 1.49 -15.95 -15.75
CA ASP A 2 0.10 -15.56 -15.97
C ASP A 2 -0.59 -15.33 -14.62
N HIS A 3 -1.24 -14.16 -14.47
CA HIS A 3 -1.88 -13.70 -13.24
C HIS A 3 -3.41 -13.68 -13.34
N ASN A 4 -4.04 -14.64 -14.03
CA ASN A 4 -5.49 -14.70 -14.26
C ASN A 4 -6.35 -14.66 -12.97
N ASN A 5 -5.79 -15.01 -11.83
CA ASN A 5 -6.47 -15.00 -10.53
C ASN A 5 -6.19 -13.72 -9.70
N LEU A 6 -5.70 -12.67 -10.35
CA LEU A 6 -5.34 -11.40 -9.72
C LEU A 6 -6.14 -10.23 -10.32
N THR A 7 -6.68 -9.38 -9.48
CA THR A 7 -7.17 -8.06 -9.84
C THR A 7 -6.25 -7.00 -9.27
N VAL A 8 -5.63 -6.18 -10.12
CA VAL A 8 -4.97 -4.95 -9.71
C VAL A 8 -6.07 -3.91 -9.51
N VAL A 9 -6.23 -3.40 -8.32
CA VAL A 9 -7.36 -2.52 -7.96
C VAL A 9 -6.87 -1.24 -7.29
N ALA A 10 -7.43 -0.12 -7.74
CA ALA A 10 -7.32 1.16 -7.08
C ALA A 10 -8.71 1.58 -6.56
N VAL A 11 -8.74 2.06 -5.31
CA VAL A 11 -9.94 2.66 -4.70
C VAL A 11 -9.64 4.14 -4.45
N TYR A 12 -10.43 5.01 -5.03
CA TYR A 12 -10.26 6.45 -4.91
C TYR A 12 -11.58 7.10 -4.50
N GLY A 13 -11.65 7.59 -3.26
CA GLY A 13 -12.91 8.02 -2.64
C GLY A 13 -13.35 9.45 -2.98
N HIS A 14 -12.45 10.31 -3.51
CA HIS A 14 -12.76 11.74 -3.59
C HIS A 14 -13.38 12.16 -4.92
N ASN A 15 -12.76 11.97 -6.02
CA ASN A 15 -13.23 12.40 -7.34
C ASN A 15 -13.23 11.25 -8.35
N ASP A 16 -12.82 11.48 -9.55
CA ASP A 16 -12.81 10.48 -10.61
C ASP A 16 -11.61 9.50 -10.53
N GLY A 17 -10.64 9.72 -9.64
CA GLY A 17 -9.47 8.85 -9.50
C GLY A 17 -8.45 8.98 -10.63
N SER A 18 -8.45 10.07 -11.38
CA SER A 18 -7.50 10.27 -12.50
C SER A 18 -6.04 10.16 -12.05
N SER A 19 -5.72 10.58 -10.83
CA SER A 19 -4.34 10.58 -10.29
C SER A 19 -3.76 9.18 -10.12
N VAL A 20 -4.58 8.16 -9.86
CA VAL A 20 -4.12 6.79 -9.64
C VAL A 20 -3.95 5.98 -10.94
N ILE A 21 -4.45 6.47 -12.08
CA ILE A 21 -4.38 5.76 -13.36
C ILE A 21 -2.93 5.36 -13.72
N PRO A 22 -1.90 6.22 -13.59
CA PRO A 22 -0.53 5.83 -13.89
C PRO A 22 -0.06 4.60 -13.11
N SER A 23 -0.33 4.57 -11.78
CA SER A 23 0.05 3.46 -10.90
C SER A 23 -0.72 2.17 -11.24
N LEU A 24 -2.02 2.28 -11.50
CA LEU A 24 -2.88 1.16 -11.87
C LEU A 24 -2.44 0.54 -13.20
N VAL A 25 -2.24 1.36 -14.23
CA VAL A 25 -1.81 0.90 -15.56
C VAL A 25 -0.40 0.30 -15.50
N LYS A 26 0.55 1.00 -14.84
CA LYS A 26 1.91 0.48 -14.70
C LYS A 26 1.90 -0.88 -14.00
N SER A 27 1.21 -1.00 -12.89
CA SER A 27 1.18 -2.25 -12.11
C SER A 27 0.53 -3.39 -12.89
N MET A 28 -0.57 -3.14 -13.58
CA MET A 28 -1.22 -4.15 -14.42
C MET A 28 -0.32 -4.59 -15.57
N THR A 29 0.38 -3.67 -16.26
CA THR A 29 1.27 -4.02 -17.37
C THR A 29 2.48 -4.85 -16.93
N GLN A 30 2.89 -4.73 -15.67
CA GLN A 30 3.93 -5.57 -15.07
C GLN A 30 3.43 -6.98 -14.70
N LEU A 31 2.12 -7.23 -14.69
CA LEU A 31 1.48 -8.46 -14.25
C LEU A 31 0.54 -9.02 -15.34
N PRO A 32 1.10 -9.59 -16.42
CA PRO A 32 0.31 -10.10 -17.55
C PRO A 32 -0.77 -11.10 -17.11
N GLY A 33 -1.96 -10.98 -17.69
CA GLY A 33 -3.12 -11.80 -17.34
C GLY A 33 -3.97 -11.27 -16.17
N SER A 34 -3.47 -10.30 -15.39
CA SER A 34 -4.27 -9.69 -14.33
C SER A 34 -5.40 -8.81 -14.89
N LYS A 35 -6.49 -8.69 -14.14
CA LYS A 35 -7.54 -7.69 -14.39
C LYS A 35 -7.12 -6.35 -13.79
N ALA A 36 -7.65 -5.24 -14.33
CA ALA A 36 -7.48 -3.91 -13.76
C ALA A 36 -8.84 -3.30 -13.43
N LEU A 37 -9.00 -2.78 -12.20
CA LEU A 37 -10.24 -2.22 -11.69
C LEU A 37 -9.98 -0.88 -11.00
N LEU A 38 -10.74 0.14 -11.39
CA LEU A 38 -10.82 1.42 -10.70
C LEU A 38 -12.18 1.54 -10.01
N LEU A 39 -12.16 1.81 -8.72
CA LEU A 39 -13.35 2.14 -7.92
C LEU A 39 -13.28 3.62 -7.55
N SER A 40 -14.18 4.44 -8.09
CA SER A 40 -14.25 5.89 -7.83
C SER A 40 -15.66 6.42 -8.04
N PRO A 41 -16.02 7.61 -7.52
CA PRO A 41 -17.36 8.17 -7.68
C PRO A 41 -17.78 8.39 -9.13
N SER A 42 -16.84 8.77 -9.99
CA SER A 42 -17.10 8.95 -11.42
C SER A 42 -15.99 8.35 -12.27
N ARG A 43 -16.33 7.98 -13.51
CA ARG A 43 -15.36 7.43 -14.45
C ARG A 43 -14.46 8.54 -15.02
N PRO A 44 -13.12 8.44 -14.89
CA PRO A 44 -12.22 9.39 -15.55
C PRO A 44 -12.33 9.33 -17.07
N ALA A 45 -12.31 10.50 -17.73
CA ALA A 45 -12.31 10.56 -19.19
C ALA A 45 -11.04 9.91 -19.81
N SER A 46 -9.92 9.96 -19.09
CA SER A 46 -8.63 9.40 -19.50
C SER A 46 -8.47 7.92 -19.16
N LEU A 47 -9.49 7.26 -18.60
CA LEU A 47 -9.38 5.85 -18.20
C LEU A 47 -9.22 4.95 -19.42
N PRO A 48 -8.13 4.15 -19.52
CA PRO A 48 -7.94 3.22 -20.62
C PRO A 48 -9.09 2.20 -20.76
N TRP A 49 -9.38 1.79 -21.97
CA TRP A 49 -10.52 0.88 -22.27
C TRP A 49 -10.41 -0.48 -21.59
N PHE A 50 -9.20 -0.94 -21.29
CA PHE A 50 -8.93 -2.23 -20.65
C PHE A 50 -9.02 -2.18 -19.12
N VAL A 51 -9.22 -1.00 -18.52
CA VAL A 51 -9.46 -0.82 -17.09
C VAL A 51 -10.96 -0.79 -16.84
N GLU A 52 -11.47 -1.74 -16.08
CA GLU A 52 -12.85 -1.74 -15.62
C GLU A 52 -13.06 -0.59 -14.61
N HIS A 53 -14.20 0.08 -14.70
CA HIS A 53 -14.62 1.08 -13.72
C HIS A 53 -15.95 0.66 -13.09
N LYS A 54 -16.00 0.68 -11.76
CA LYS A 54 -17.25 0.57 -11.02
C LYS A 54 -17.43 1.81 -10.14
N ALA A 55 -18.57 2.46 -10.26
CA ALA A 55 -18.87 3.63 -9.44
C ALA A 55 -19.12 3.23 -7.98
N ILE A 56 -18.56 4.01 -7.07
CA ILE A 56 -18.79 3.92 -5.63
C ILE A 56 -19.21 5.27 -5.09
N PHE A 57 -19.72 5.34 -3.87
CA PHE A 57 -19.97 6.61 -3.20
C PHE A 57 -18.64 7.34 -2.94
N ALA A 58 -18.71 8.68 -2.84
CA ALA A 58 -17.60 9.44 -2.31
C ALA A 58 -17.29 8.96 -0.88
N LEU A 59 -16.01 8.75 -0.59
CA LEU A 59 -15.54 8.25 0.69
C LEU A 59 -14.61 9.29 1.33
N ASP A 60 -14.89 9.65 2.57
CA ASP A 60 -13.90 10.29 3.41
C ASP A 60 -12.83 9.29 3.86
N TYR A 61 -11.85 9.77 4.64
CA TYR A 61 -10.72 8.94 5.06
C TYR A 61 -11.14 7.71 5.90
N LEU A 62 -12.08 7.89 6.84
CA LEU A 62 -12.59 6.80 7.67
C LEU A 62 -13.44 5.82 6.86
N GLN A 63 -14.28 6.35 5.99
CA GLN A 63 -15.12 5.56 5.10
C GLN A 63 -14.26 4.74 4.11
N TYR A 64 -13.13 5.29 3.63
CA TYR A 64 -12.17 4.53 2.83
C TYR A 64 -11.64 3.33 3.61
N SER A 65 -11.14 3.53 4.83
CA SER A 65 -10.65 2.43 5.67
C SER A 65 -11.71 1.36 5.92
N TRP A 66 -12.94 1.77 6.20
CA TRP A 66 -14.07 0.85 6.34
C TRP A 66 -14.38 0.10 5.05
N PHE A 67 -14.41 0.80 3.92
CA PHE A 67 -14.64 0.21 2.62
C PHE A 67 -13.60 -0.87 2.31
N MET A 68 -12.34 -0.59 2.55
CA MET A 68 -11.23 -1.52 2.32
C MET A 68 -11.32 -2.77 3.20
N MET A 69 -11.78 -2.63 4.46
CA MET A 69 -11.90 -3.74 5.40
C MET A 69 -13.15 -4.60 5.20
N TYR A 70 -14.29 -4.00 4.79
CA TYR A 70 -15.58 -4.68 4.85
C TYR A 70 -16.35 -4.74 3.52
N ALA A 71 -16.05 -3.90 2.54
CA ALA A 71 -16.83 -3.80 1.31
C ALA A 71 -16.06 -4.17 0.03
N LEU A 72 -14.76 -3.98 -0.03
CA LEU A 72 -13.95 -4.18 -1.23
C LEU A 72 -14.12 -5.57 -1.85
N HIS A 73 -14.27 -6.61 -1.03
CA HIS A 73 -14.43 -7.99 -1.50
C HIS A 73 -15.62 -8.20 -2.45
N ASN A 74 -16.65 -7.34 -2.38
CA ASN A 74 -17.82 -7.42 -3.26
C ASN A 74 -17.52 -7.01 -4.71
N PHE A 75 -16.42 -6.31 -4.93
CA PHE A 75 -15.99 -5.83 -6.23
C PHE A 75 -14.91 -6.71 -6.87
N ILE A 76 -14.36 -7.68 -6.13
CA ILE A 76 -13.25 -8.53 -6.57
C ILE A 76 -13.77 -9.92 -6.90
N ASP A 77 -13.62 -10.33 -8.16
CA ASP A 77 -14.04 -11.66 -8.66
C ASP A 77 -12.90 -12.70 -8.64
N THR A 78 -11.65 -12.24 -8.55
CA THR A 78 -10.45 -13.08 -8.49
C THR A 78 -10.14 -13.56 -7.07
N SER A 79 -9.24 -14.52 -6.94
CA SER A 79 -8.82 -15.03 -5.63
C SER A 79 -8.01 -14.02 -4.81
N HIS A 80 -7.32 -13.09 -5.49
CA HIS A 80 -6.49 -12.05 -4.87
C HIS A 80 -6.72 -10.69 -5.50
N ALA A 81 -6.52 -9.64 -4.71
CA ALA A 81 -6.43 -8.26 -5.14
C ALA A 81 -5.04 -7.70 -4.82
N LEU A 82 -4.40 -7.05 -5.79
CA LEU A 82 -3.27 -6.18 -5.56
C LEU A 82 -3.80 -4.75 -5.45
N ILE A 83 -3.77 -4.22 -4.25
CA ILE A 83 -4.13 -2.83 -3.99
C ILE A 83 -3.00 -1.94 -4.50
N VAL A 84 -3.35 -0.88 -5.22
CA VAL A 84 -2.41 0.16 -5.66
C VAL A 84 -2.99 1.54 -5.35
N GLN A 85 -2.10 2.50 -5.09
CA GLN A 85 -2.42 3.91 -4.86
C GLN A 85 -1.58 4.78 -5.80
N ASP A 86 -1.81 6.09 -5.87
CA ASP A 86 -1.04 6.99 -6.73
C ASP A 86 0.45 7.04 -6.33
N ASP A 87 0.75 6.66 -5.09
CA ASP A 87 2.07 6.54 -4.48
C ASP A 87 2.49 5.09 -4.20
N GLY A 88 1.66 4.09 -4.59
CA GLY A 88 1.90 2.66 -4.43
C GLY A 88 1.76 1.90 -5.75
N PHE A 89 2.87 1.34 -6.29
CA PHE A 89 2.89 0.70 -7.60
C PHE A 89 3.99 -0.36 -7.76
N VAL A 90 3.82 -1.24 -8.76
CA VAL A 90 4.81 -2.24 -9.13
C VAL A 90 5.97 -1.59 -9.90
N ILE A 91 7.19 -1.81 -9.42
CA ILE A 91 8.43 -1.37 -10.08
C ILE A 91 8.85 -2.40 -11.14
N ASP A 92 8.93 -3.67 -10.73
CA ASP A 92 9.42 -4.76 -11.57
C ASP A 92 8.60 -6.04 -11.32
N GLY A 93 7.70 -6.37 -12.24
CA GLY A 93 6.85 -7.56 -12.15
C GLY A 93 7.60 -8.88 -12.27
N THR A 94 8.85 -8.89 -12.78
CA THR A 94 9.68 -10.11 -12.84
C THR A 94 10.09 -10.60 -11.45
N ASN A 95 10.04 -9.72 -10.46
CA ASN A 95 10.30 -10.03 -9.07
C ASN A 95 9.07 -10.58 -8.32
N PHE A 96 7.91 -10.73 -8.98
CA PHE A 96 6.75 -11.34 -8.35
C PHE A 96 7.02 -12.81 -8.00
N ASN A 97 6.94 -13.14 -6.72
CA ASN A 97 7.07 -14.52 -6.27
C ASN A 97 5.68 -15.18 -6.19
N LYS A 98 5.48 -16.30 -6.91
CA LYS A 98 4.21 -17.06 -6.88
C LYS A 98 3.85 -17.56 -5.48
N ASP A 99 4.82 -17.80 -4.63
CA ASP A 99 4.59 -18.24 -3.27
C ASP A 99 3.87 -17.20 -2.42
N TRP A 100 3.84 -15.94 -2.84
CA TRP A 100 3.06 -14.91 -2.15
C TRP A 100 1.56 -15.17 -2.16
N TYR A 101 1.04 -15.92 -3.14
CA TYR A 101 -0.37 -16.35 -3.13
C TYR A 101 -0.72 -17.30 -1.98
N LYS A 102 0.25 -17.84 -1.26
CA LYS A 102 0.00 -18.62 -0.03
C LYS A 102 -0.40 -17.76 1.17
N TYR A 103 -0.11 -16.44 1.12
CA TYR A 103 -0.45 -15.49 2.16
C TYR A 103 -1.80 -14.82 1.87
N ASP A 104 -2.52 -14.51 2.95
CA ASP A 104 -3.77 -13.77 2.86
C ASP A 104 -3.54 -12.25 2.88
N TYR A 105 -2.40 -11.82 3.44
CA TYR A 105 -1.96 -10.41 3.44
C TYR A 105 -0.43 -10.32 3.29
N ILE A 106 0.02 -9.45 2.38
CA ILE A 106 1.41 -9.02 2.26
C ILE A 106 1.45 -7.56 1.81
N GLY A 107 2.20 -6.73 2.52
CA GLY A 107 2.49 -5.33 2.24
C GLY A 107 3.89 -4.95 2.74
N ALA A 108 4.33 -3.73 2.51
CA ALA A 108 5.63 -3.26 3.01
C ALA A 108 5.68 -3.27 4.54
N PRO A 109 6.68 -3.89 5.18
CA PRO A 109 6.92 -3.69 6.59
C PRO A 109 7.25 -2.22 6.86
N THR A 110 6.49 -1.60 7.76
CA THR A 110 6.65 -0.18 8.09
C THR A 110 7.62 0.03 9.27
N HIS A 111 7.92 1.28 9.55
CA HIS A 111 8.67 1.68 10.74
C HIS A 111 7.88 1.48 12.05
N CYS A 112 6.66 0.93 11.98
CA CYS A 112 5.74 0.76 13.11
C CYS A 112 5.45 -0.70 13.41
N ALA A 113 5.19 -1.01 14.68
CA ALA A 113 4.73 -2.32 15.13
C ALA A 113 3.83 -2.23 16.36
N LEU A 114 3.09 -3.31 16.64
CA LEU A 114 2.23 -3.48 17.82
C LEU A 114 2.64 -4.73 18.61
N THR A 115 2.62 -4.61 19.95
CA THR A 115 2.63 -5.74 20.87
C THR A 115 1.49 -5.54 21.86
N GLY A 116 0.43 -6.33 21.75
CA GLY A 116 -0.82 -6.02 22.45
C GLY A 116 -1.38 -4.67 22.01
N ASP A 117 -1.55 -3.74 22.98
CA ASP A 117 -2.01 -2.37 22.71
C ASP A 117 -0.86 -1.35 22.65
N LYS A 118 0.39 -1.80 22.81
CA LYS A 118 1.56 -0.93 22.76
C LYS A 118 2.03 -0.75 21.32
N TYR A 119 2.13 0.51 20.89
CA TYR A 119 2.55 0.91 19.55
C TYR A 119 3.99 1.42 19.57
N TYR A 120 4.80 0.94 18.64
CA TYR A 120 6.20 1.30 18.47
C TYR A 120 6.40 2.04 17.15
N TYR A 121 7.26 3.07 17.16
CA TYR A 121 7.56 3.92 16.02
C TYR A 121 9.04 3.90 15.65
N ASN A 122 9.38 4.45 14.50
CA ASN A 122 10.75 4.76 14.09
C ASN A 122 11.72 3.58 14.19
N TRP A 123 11.27 2.38 13.79
CA TRP A 123 12.07 1.16 13.80
C TRP A 123 12.48 0.67 15.20
N THR A 124 11.99 1.28 16.28
CA THR A 124 12.31 0.86 17.66
C THR A 124 11.87 -0.55 17.97
N TRP A 125 10.90 -1.07 17.23
CA TRP A 125 10.43 -2.43 17.36
C TRP A 125 11.50 -3.48 17.07
N GLN A 126 12.63 -3.16 16.42
CA GLN A 126 13.71 -4.11 16.19
C GLN A 126 14.34 -4.64 17.49
N GLN A 127 14.26 -3.87 18.57
CA GLN A 127 14.76 -4.21 19.89
C GLN A 127 13.72 -4.87 20.80
N GLU A 128 12.50 -5.04 20.31
CA GLU A 128 11.36 -5.52 21.08
C GLU A 128 11.14 -7.04 20.95
N PRO A 129 10.31 -7.66 21.81
CA PRO A 129 10.04 -9.09 21.81
C PRO A 129 9.58 -9.65 20.46
N ALA A 130 9.73 -10.95 20.27
CA ALA A 130 9.42 -11.65 19.03
C ALA A 130 7.91 -11.72 18.70
N ASP A 131 7.05 -11.50 19.66
CA ASP A 131 5.57 -11.57 19.53
C ASP A 131 4.93 -10.29 18.99
N LYS A 132 5.73 -9.35 18.50
CA LYS A 132 5.24 -8.12 17.86
C LYS A 132 4.63 -8.39 16.48
N HIS A 133 3.61 -7.61 16.16
CA HIS A 133 3.07 -7.49 14.81
C HIS A 133 3.65 -6.25 14.13
N ILE A 134 4.59 -6.44 13.19
CA ILE A 134 5.06 -5.35 12.35
C ILE A 134 3.90 -4.94 11.44
N ILE A 135 3.57 -3.65 11.44
CA ILE A 135 2.55 -3.12 10.54
C ILE A 135 3.03 -3.26 9.10
N GLN A 136 2.20 -3.84 8.26
CA GLN A 136 2.44 -3.97 6.83
C GLN A 136 1.54 -3.01 6.08
N ASN A 137 2.13 -2.09 5.32
CA ASN A 137 1.44 -1.03 4.60
C ASN A 137 0.36 -1.55 3.64
N GLY A 138 -0.71 -0.77 3.46
CA GLY A 138 -1.86 -1.11 2.63
C GLY A 138 -1.81 -0.61 1.19
N GLY A 139 -1.09 0.47 0.91
CA GLY A 139 -1.15 1.19 -0.37
C GLY A 139 -0.47 0.49 -1.55
N LEU A 140 0.48 -0.43 -1.29
CA LEU A 140 0.81 -1.53 -2.20
C LEU A 140 0.75 -2.82 -1.40
N SER A 141 -0.36 -3.55 -1.49
CA SER A 141 -0.56 -4.80 -0.74
C SER A 141 -1.30 -5.84 -1.58
N LEU A 142 -0.90 -7.11 -1.42
CA LEU A 142 -1.62 -8.25 -1.99
C LEU A 142 -2.52 -8.85 -0.89
N ARG A 143 -3.81 -8.96 -1.17
CA ARG A 143 -4.82 -9.47 -0.23
C ARG A 143 -5.62 -10.60 -0.88
N SER A 144 -5.77 -11.72 -0.19
CA SER A 144 -6.69 -12.76 -0.65
C SER A 144 -8.14 -12.29 -0.51
N LYS A 145 -9.03 -12.80 -1.35
CA LYS A 145 -10.48 -12.55 -1.19
C LYS A 145 -10.98 -13.03 0.18
N LYS A 146 -10.36 -14.09 0.70
CA LYS A 146 -10.63 -14.63 2.03
C LYS A 146 -10.29 -13.61 3.13
N MET A 147 -9.13 -12.93 3.03
CA MET A 147 -8.75 -11.86 3.97
C MET A 147 -9.73 -10.69 3.92
N MET A 148 -10.09 -10.22 2.73
CA MET A 148 -11.02 -9.09 2.57
C MET A 148 -12.43 -9.39 3.08
N GLN A 149 -12.82 -10.66 3.19
CA GLN A 149 -14.10 -11.10 3.76
C GLN A 149 -14.03 -11.36 5.26
N ALA A 150 -12.85 -11.68 5.79
CA ALA A 150 -12.71 -12.23 7.14
C ALA A 150 -13.24 -11.30 8.25
N PRO A 151 -12.97 -9.97 8.25
CA PRO A 151 -13.49 -9.10 9.29
C PRO A 151 -15.02 -9.18 9.41
N GLY A 152 -15.74 -8.99 8.32
CA GLY A 152 -17.21 -9.06 8.29
C GLY A 152 -17.74 -10.46 8.58
N LYS A 153 -17.17 -11.48 7.94
CA LYS A 153 -17.59 -12.88 8.07
C LYS A 153 -17.48 -13.43 9.51
N HIS A 154 -16.45 -13.01 10.23
CA HIS A 154 -16.16 -13.53 11.58
C HIS A 154 -16.48 -12.51 12.68
N GLY A 155 -17.11 -11.37 12.36
CA GLY A 155 -17.46 -10.33 13.32
C GLY A 155 -16.24 -9.73 14.03
N ILE A 156 -15.08 -9.67 13.34
CA ILE A 156 -13.87 -9.07 13.89
C ILE A 156 -13.99 -7.56 13.78
N ILE A 157 -13.96 -6.89 14.93
CA ILE A 157 -14.23 -5.45 15.04
C ILE A 157 -12.90 -4.70 15.12
N HIS A 158 -12.83 -3.58 14.40
CA HIS A 158 -11.74 -2.61 14.50
C HIS A 158 -11.59 -2.04 15.92
N ARG A 159 -10.37 -1.67 16.29
CA ARG A 159 -10.04 -1.11 17.62
C ARG A 159 -9.46 0.29 17.45
N ASN A 160 -9.72 1.18 18.44
CA ASN A 160 -9.16 2.54 18.47
C ASN A 160 -9.35 3.34 17.17
N PHE A 161 -10.44 3.08 16.45
CA PHE A 161 -10.67 3.59 15.09
C PHE A 161 -10.88 5.11 15.01
N ASN A 162 -11.14 5.75 16.14
CA ASN A 162 -11.30 7.21 16.26
C ASN A 162 -10.00 7.95 16.52
N VAL A 163 -8.86 7.25 16.53
CA VAL A 163 -7.53 7.82 16.83
C VAL A 163 -6.60 7.61 15.65
N GLN A 164 -6.02 8.68 15.10
CA GLN A 164 -4.98 8.62 14.09
C GLN A 164 -3.65 8.13 14.70
N PRO A 165 -2.88 7.26 13.99
CA PRO A 165 -3.15 6.63 12.70
C PRO A 165 -3.93 5.31 12.81
N PHE A 166 -4.52 4.99 13.94
CA PHE A 166 -5.10 3.68 14.23
C PHE A 166 -6.35 3.39 13.40
N CYS A 167 -6.99 4.41 12.80
CA CYS A 167 -8.09 4.24 11.87
C CYS A 167 -7.67 3.74 10.48
N ASN A 168 -6.37 3.68 10.16
CA ASN A 168 -5.91 3.19 8.88
C ASN A 168 -6.21 1.69 8.75
N GLU A 169 -6.73 1.28 7.59
CA GLU A 169 -7.14 -0.10 7.39
C GLU A 169 -5.98 -1.09 7.46
N ASP A 170 -4.78 -0.66 7.09
CA ASP A 170 -3.56 -1.48 7.17
C ASP A 170 -3.07 -1.66 8.62
N VAL A 171 -3.13 -0.59 9.43
CA VAL A 171 -2.87 -0.67 10.89
C VAL A 171 -3.88 -1.58 11.57
N GLN A 172 -5.15 -1.52 11.16
CA GLN A 172 -6.18 -2.42 11.67
C GLN A 172 -5.91 -3.87 11.25
N LEU A 173 -5.80 -4.14 9.94
CA LEU A 173 -5.68 -5.50 9.41
C LEU A 173 -4.37 -6.17 9.78
N SER A 174 -3.24 -5.47 9.71
CA SER A 174 -1.92 -6.05 9.97
C SER A 174 -1.45 -5.90 11.43
N GLY A 175 -2.15 -5.10 12.23
CA GLY A 175 -1.87 -4.84 13.65
C GLY A 175 -2.99 -5.27 14.56
N PHE A 176 -3.95 -4.39 14.87
CA PHE A 176 -4.96 -4.60 15.92
C PHE A 176 -5.84 -5.82 15.73
N MET A 177 -6.25 -6.13 14.50
CA MET A 177 -7.12 -7.27 14.18
C MET A 177 -6.31 -8.54 13.89
N ARG A 178 -4.99 -8.45 13.72
CA ARG A 178 -4.16 -9.54 13.22
C ARG A 178 -4.28 -10.81 14.03
N THR A 179 -4.17 -10.75 15.35
CA THR A 179 -4.31 -11.93 16.22
C THR A 179 -5.64 -12.65 16.03
N ASP A 180 -6.76 -11.90 15.88
CA ASP A 180 -8.08 -12.50 15.68
C ASP A 180 -8.25 -13.03 14.26
N LEU A 181 -7.66 -12.37 13.26
CA LEU A 181 -7.61 -12.85 11.89
C LEU A 181 -6.77 -14.14 11.77
N GLU A 182 -5.64 -14.23 12.45
CA GLU A 182 -4.82 -15.47 12.49
C GLU A 182 -5.56 -16.63 13.15
N LYS A 183 -6.33 -16.40 14.23
CA LYS A 183 -7.19 -17.43 14.86
C LYS A 183 -8.24 -18.02 13.91
N VAL A 184 -8.74 -17.21 12.96
CA VAL A 184 -9.68 -17.71 11.93
C VAL A 184 -8.98 -18.17 10.65
N GLY A 185 -7.65 -18.36 10.71
CA GLY A 185 -6.84 -19.02 9.69
C GLY A 185 -6.31 -18.11 8.61
N MET A 186 -6.23 -16.79 8.83
CA MET A 186 -5.53 -15.88 7.92
C MET A 186 -4.02 -16.00 8.09
N ARG A 187 -3.30 -15.92 6.98
CA ARG A 187 -1.84 -16.03 6.93
C ARG A 187 -1.21 -14.74 6.43
N TYR A 188 -0.28 -14.23 7.20
CA TYR A 188 0.50 -13.05 6.85
C TYR A 188 1.88 -13.45 6.33
N ALA A 189 2.41 -12.68 5.40
CA ALA A 189 3.79 -12.87 4.98
C ALA A 189 4.76 -12.48 6.11
N PRO A 190 5.82 -13.29 6.33
CA PRO A 190 6.91 -12.87 7.19
C PRO A 190 7.54 -11.57 6.69
N ASP A 191 7.98 -10.70 7.60
CA ASP A 191 8.57 -9.41 7.28
C ASP A 191 9.80 -9.53 6.36
N GLN A 192 10.60 -10.60 6.49
CA GLN A 192 11.76 -10.88 5.64
C GLN A 192 11.39 -11.20 4.18
N GLU A 193 10.20 -11.71 3.92
CA GLU A 193 9.66 -11.84 2.55
C GLU A 193 8.95 -10.55 2.12
N ALA A 194 8.17 -9.95 3.02
CA ALA A 194 7.37 -8.77 2.76
C ALA A 194 8.21 -7.54 2.37
N LYS A 195 9.43 -7.39 2.91
CA LYS A 195 10.34 -6.29 2.55
C LYS A 195 10.75 -6.27 1.08
N TYR A 196 10.71 -7.42 0.39
CA TYR A 196 10.96 -7.51 -1.06
C TYR A 196 9.68 -7.38 -1.89
N PHE A 197 8.52 -7.57 -1.28
CA PHE A 197 7.24 -7.32 -1.93
C PHE A 197 7.02 -5.82 -2.14
N SER A 198 7.20 -5.01 -1.12
CA SER A 198 7.05 -3.56 -1.21
C SER A 198 7.98 -2.85 -0.22
N LEU A 199 8.45 -1.67 -0.63
CA LEU A 199 9.24 -0.78 0.21
C LEU A 199 8.50 0.52 0.44
N GLU A 200 8.28 0.87 1.72
CA GLU A 200 7.82 2.19 2.10
C GLU A 200 9.02 3.12 2.32
N TYR A 201 9.75 2.92 3.40
CA TYR A 201 11.00 3.62 3.72
C TYR A 201 12.07 2.63 4.16
N CYS A 202 13.33 2.97 3.88
CA CYS A 202 14.43 2.17 4.40
C CYS A 202 14.62 2.44 5.89
N GLY A 203 14.75 1.38 6.68
CA GLY A 203 15.05 1.43 8.09
C GLY A 203 16.50 1.07 8.38
N PRO A 204 17.18 1.81 9.28
CA PRO A 204 18.54 1.49 9.70
C PRO A 204 18.59 0.10 10.36
N GLY A 205 19.62 -0.68 10.08
CA GLY A 205 19.77 -2.05 10.54
C GLY A 205 18.88 -3.06 9.80
N TYR A 206 17.68 -2.67 9.42
CA TYR A 206 16.72 -3.57 8.75
C TYR A 206 16.91 -3.65 7.23
N HIS A 207 17.37 -2.55 6.59
CA HIS A 207 17.60 -2.47 5.15
C HIS A 207 19.06 -2.16 4.78
N ASP A 208 20.01 -2.33 5.68
CA ASP A 208 21.42 -1.97 5.42
C ASP A 208 22.01 -2.75 4.23
N ASP A 209 21.71 -4.06 4.14
CA ASP A 209 22.13 -4.94 3.05
C ASP A 209 21.01 -5.24 2.05
N PHE A 210 20.07 -4.30 1.85
CA PHE A 210 18.91 -4.53 1.02
C PHE A 210 19.23 -4.55 -0.47
N ASP A 211 18.91 -5.65 -1.14
CA ASP A 211 19.07 -5.80 -2.58
C ASP A 211 17.86 -5.26 -3.33
N PHE A 212 17.88 -3.99 -3.73
CA PHE A 212 16.83 -3.36 -4.49
C PHE A 212 16.52 -4.07 -5.82
N ALA A 213 17.45 -4.85 -6.40
CA ALA A 213 17.19 -5.57 -7.64
C ALA A 213 16.09 -6.66 -7.49
N LYS A 214 15.83 -7.12 -6.26
CA LYS A 214 14.78 -8.08 -5.92
C LYS A 214 13.45 -7.43 -5.54
N LEU A 215 13.39 -6.11 -5.48
CA LEU A 215 12.21 -5.40 -5.03
C LEU A 215 11.11 -5.44 -6.11
N PHE A 216 9.90 -5.88 -5.72
CA PHE A 216 8.76 -5.94 -6.63
C PHE A 216 8.08 -4.58 -6.79
N GLY A 217 7.83 -3.85 -5.70
CA GLY A 217 7.14 -2.56 -5.76
C GLY A 217 7.47 -1.62 -4.61
N CYS A 218 6.87 -0.46 -4.58
CA CYS A 218 7.03 0.50 -3.49
C CYS A 218 5.72 1.23 -3.20
N HIS A 219 5.65 1.80 -2.00
CA HIS A 219 4.61 2.74 -1.59
C HIS A 219 5.22 3.75 -0.62
N ALA A 220 4.96 5.05 -0.85
CA ALA A 220 5.19 6.08 0.16
C ALA A 220 4.46 7.38 -0.21
N PRO A 221 3.82 8.07 0.75
CA PRO A 221 3.01 9.26 0.48
C PRO A 221 3.81 10.42 -0.14
N THR A 222 5.11 10.36 -0.06
CA THR A 222 6.03 11.36 -0.62
C THR A 222 6.47 11.07 -2.06
N ARG A 223 6.07 9.93 -2.63
CA ARG A 223 6.50 9.47 -3.96
C ARG A 223 5.29 9.13 -4.82
N LYS A 224 4.85 10.04 -5.71
CA LYS A 224 3.67 9.84 -6.55
C LYS A 224 4.04 9.58 -8.00
N LEU A 225 3.50 8.52 -8.57
CA LEU A 225 3.67 8.20 -9.98
C LEU A 225 2.72 9.05 -10.83
N VAL A 226 3.27 9.95 -11.66
CA VAL A 226 2.48 10.86 -12.51
C VAL A 226 2.39 10.45 -13.96
N SER A 227 3.26 9.53 -14.39
CA SER A 227 3.18 8.82 -15.68
C SER A 227 3.91 7.47 -15.59
N ALA A 228 3.92 6.69 -16.64
CA ALA A 228 4.54 5.36 -16.67
C ALA A 228 6.01 5.34 -16.18
N HIS A 229 6.72 6.46 -16.33
CA HIS A 229 8.15 6.57 -16.02
C HIS A 229 8.52 7.83 -15.22
N LYS A 230 7.56 8.66 -14.83
CA LYS A 230 7.82 9.90 -14.09
C LYS A 230 7.28 9.80 -12.69
N LEU A 231 8.17 10.00 -11.72
CA LEU A 231 7.89 9.97 -10.29
C LEU A 231 8.09 11.37 -9.71
N ARG A 232 7.07 11.89 -9.03
CA ARG A 232 7.13 13.16 -8.32
C ARG A 232 7.47 12.92 -6.85
N ILE A 233 8.53 13.56 -6.38
CA ILE A 233 9.04 13.46 -5.01
C ILE A 233 8.70 14.75 -4.26
N ASP A 234 7.88 14.62 -3.21
CA ASP A 234 7.55 15.75 -2.32
C ASP A 234 8.69 15.95 -1.31
N THR A 235 9.39 17.05 -1.43
CA THR A 235 10.50 17.42 -0.53
C THR A 235 10.09 18.37 0.59
N THR A 236 8.79 18.60 0.79
CA THR A 236 8.28 19.42 1.91
C THR A 236 8.57 18.76 3.26
N THR A 237 8.25 17.48 3.37
CA THR A 237 8.48 16.66 4.58
C THR A 237 9.49 15.55 4.35
N HIS A 238 9.87 15.29 3.11
CA HIS A 238 10.74 14.22 2.69
C HIS A 238 12.07 14.81 2.21
N GLN A 239 13.12 14.65 3.00
CA GLN A 239 14.48 15.07 2.67
C GLN A 239 15.33 13.83 2.40
N PRO A 240 15.47 13.40 1.13
CA PRO A 240 16.13 12.14 0.78
C PRO A 240 17.57 12.03 1.35
N GLU A 241 18.24 13.17 1.50
CA GLU A 241 19.61 13.22 2.00
C GLU A 241 19.72 12.85 3.48
N THR A 242 18.64 13.03 4.25
CA THR A 242 18.61 12.74 5.69
C THR A 242 17.95 11.41 6.02
N MET A 243 17.32 10.78 5.03
CA MET A 243 16.60 9.52 5.23
C MET A 243 17.50 8.32 4.91
N HIS A 244 17.54 7.36 5.83
CA HIS A 244 18.34 6.15 5.68
C HIS A 244 18.03 5.42 4.36
N GLY A 245 19.08 5.15 3.56
CA GLY A 245 18.97 4.38 2.32
C GLY A 245 18.17 5.03 1.17
N GLU A 246 17.52 6.19 1.37
CA GLU A 246 16.62 6.78 0.38
C GLU A 246 17.36 7.18 -0.91
N LEU A 247 18.53 7.79 -0.84
CA LEU A 247 19.30 8.12 -2.04
C LEU A 247 19.68 6.89 -2.85
N ASN A 248 19.98 5.77 -2.19
CA ASN A 248 20.26 4.50 -2.87
C ASN A 248 19.02 3.98 -3.58
N PHE A 249 17.86 4.07 -2.93
CA PHE A 249 16.59 3.69 -3.54
C PHE A 249 16.22 4.57 -4.73
N LEU A 250 16.35 5.90 -4.62
CA LEU A 250 16.09 6.81 -5.74
C LEU A 250 17.06 6.58 -6.91
N SER A 251 18.34 6.32 -6.61
CA SER A 251 19.32 5.93 -7.62
C SER A 251 18.93 4.63 -8.33
N PHE A 252 18.43 3.65 -7.59
CA PHE A 252 17.89 2.41 -8.17
C PHE A 252 16.70 2.68 -9.09
N LEU A 253 15.74 3.52 -8.69
CA LEU A 253 14.61 3.89 -9.54
C LEU A 253 15.06 4.57 -10.85
N MET A 254 16.02 5.48 -10.80
CA MET A 254 16.60 6.08 -12.01
C MET A 254 17.24 5.02 -12.93
N LYS A 255 17.96 4.05 -12.38
CA LYS A 255 18.49 2.92 -13.16
C LYS A 255 17.42 2.03 -13.78
N LYS A 256 16.22 1.97 -13.19
CA LYS A 256 15.02 1.32 -13.75
C LYS A 256 14.27 2.19 -14.76
N GLY A 257 14.80 3.37 -15.11
CA GLY A 257 14.26 4.27 -16.12
C GLY A 257 13.22 5.27 -15.63
N PHE A 258 13.12 5.48 -14.31
CA PHE A 258 12.25 6.53 -13.77
C PHE A 258 12.93 7.90 -13.87
N GLU A 259 12.19 8.89 -14.33
CA GLU A 259 12.50 10.31 -14.21
C GLU A 259 11.99 10.83 -12.86
N LEU A 260 12.85 11.49 -12.09
CA LEU A 260 12.49 12.05 -10.79
C LEU A 260 12.25 13.56 -10.92
N GLU A 261 11.08 14.02 -10.50
CA GLU A 261 10.71 15.43 -10.39
C GLU A 261 10.55 15.78 -8.91
N TYR A 262 11.42 16.66 -8.40
CA TYR A 262 11.35 17.13 -7.02
C TYR A 262 10.47 18.37 -6.94
N PHE A 263 9.58 18.43 -5.95
CA PHE A 263 8.74 19.60 -5.70
C PHE A 263 8.56 19.85 -4.20
N LYS A 264 8.24 21.10 -3.85
CA LYS A 264 7.81 21.47 -2.50
C LYS A 264 6.36 21.93 -2.58
N ARG A 265 5.52 21.44 -1.67
CA ARG A 265 4.16 21.97 -1.53
C ARG A 265 4.27 23.41 -1.02
N ASN A 266 3.50 24.34 -1.60
CA ASN A 266 3.33 25.67 -1.02
C ASN A 266 2.49 25.54 0.25
N THR A 267 3.12 25.65 1.41
CA THR A 267 2.46 25.54 2.72
C THR A 267 1.47 26.70 2.99
N GLU A 268 1.47 27.77 2.19
CA GLU A 268 0.54 28.89 2.33
C GLU A 268 -0.89 28.61 1.82
N GLN A 269 -1.14 27.49 1.12
CA GLN A 269 -2.46 27.12 0.60
C GLN A 269 -3.15 25.98 1.37
N VAL A 270 -2.60 25.51 2.48
CA VAL A 270 -3.20 24.49 3.33
C VAL A 270 -4.08 25.12 4.43
N GLY A 271 -4.94 26.03 4.04
CA GLY A 271 -6.10 26.41 4.82
C GLY A 271 -7.32 25.68 4.27
N THR A 272 -7.81 24.66 5.00
CA THR A 272 -9.14 24.05 4.86
C THR A 272 -9.36 22.84 3.95
N GLN A 273 -8.40 21.92 3.72
CA GLN A 273 -8.81 20.61 3.17
C GLN A 273 -7.75 19.51 3.32
N GLU A 274 -7.30 19.23 4.46
CA GLU A 274 -6.75 17.92 4.85
C GLU A 274 -6.27 18.12 6.27
N ALA A 275 -6.92 17.47 7.22
CA ALA A 275 -6.27 17.23 8.48
C ALA A 275 -5.07 16.34 8.12
N ASP A 276 -3.90 16.94 7.97
CA ASP A 276 -2.64 16.25 7.78
C ASP A 276 -2.55 15.18 8.87
N ALA A 277 -2.64 13.92 8.45
CA ALA A 277 -2.16 12.88 9.33
C ALA A 277 -0.69 13.24 9.60
N PRO A 278 -0.23 13.35 10.84
CA PRO A 278 1.17 13.56 11.12
C PRO A 278 1.94 12.46 10.38
N VAL A 279 2.94 12.88 9.59
CA VAL A 279 3.94 11.95 9.05
C VAL A 279 4.65 11.40 10.28
N LEU A 280 4.27 10.19 10.68
CA LEU A 280 4.84 9.48 11.79
C LEU A 280 6.07 8.70 11.35
#